data_afb20eedbd88ebc7c5fd8702e5e909ae
#
_entry.id   afb20eedbd88ebc7c5fd8702e5e909ae
#
_cell.length_a   1.000
_cell.length_b   1.000
_cell.length_c   1.000
_cell.angle_alpha   90.00
_cell.angle_beta   90.00
_cell.angle_gamma   90.00
#
_symmetry.space_group_name_H-M   'P 1'
#
loop_
_entity.id
_entity.type
_entity.pdbx_description
1 polymer ?
#
loop_
_entity_poly.entity_id
_entity_poly.type
_entity_poly.pdbx_seq_one_letter_code
_entity_poly.pdbx_strand_id
1 'polypeptide(L)'
;MVLKVRDLDRSLAFYRDLLGFRVASEMSNVMIFLTATGENHHDLGLLRVGDSAPSPIPTAVGLYHVAIQLADWDAVKRAHAILSEHGLLRGSADHGVSRSLYTADPDGNEIELYCDAPRDEWEGRVDTVMTVRPLALD
;
A
#
# COMPACT_ATOMS: atom_id res chain seq x y z
N MET A 1 -2.31 9.24 -6.81
CA MET A 1 -1.11 8.63 -7.45
C MET A 1 -1.54 7.76 -8.61
N VAL A 2 -0.66 7.54 -9.65
CA VAL A 2 -0.94 6.62 -10.76
C VAL A 2 0.19 5.60 -10.86
N LEU A 3 -0.16 4.30 -10.86
CA LEU A 3 0.76 3.18 -11.04
C LEU A 3 0.60 2.59 -12.44
N LYS A 4 1.70 2.18 -13.03
CA LYS A 4 1.71 1.37 -14.25
C LYS A 4 1.56 -0.09 -13.88
N VAL A 5 0.58 -0.77 -14.48
CA VAL A 5 0.29 -2.18 -14.25
C VAL A 5 0.19 -2.92 -15.58
N ARG A 6 0.53 -4.20 -15.61
CA ARG A 6 0.43 -4.98 -16.84
C ARG A 6 -1.01 -5.29 -17.20
N ASP A 7 -1.80 -5.67 -16.21
CA ASP A 7 -3.17 -6.15 -16.37
C ASP A 7 -4.08 -5.54 -15.31
N LEU A 8 -5.21 -4.97 -15.75
CA LEU A 8 -6.15 -4.28 -14.86
C LEU A 8 -6.94 -5.24 -13.98
N ASP A 9 -7.37 -6.40 -14.50
CA ASP A 9 -8.18 -7.35 -13.73
C ASP A 9 -7.35 -7.97 -12.60
N ARG A 10 -6.09 -8.32 -12.89
CA ARG A 10 -5.15 -8.81 -11.89
C ARG A 10 -4.85 -7.76 -10.81
N SER A 11 -4.70 -6.51 -11.19
CA SER A 11 -4.50 -5.42 -10.25
C SER A 11 -5.75 -5.13 -9.43
N LEU A 12 -6.95 -5.22 -10.02
CA LEU A 12 -8.22 -5.08 -9.29
C LEU A 12 -8.40 -6.17 -8.24
N ALA A 13 -8.01 -7.42 -8.52
CA ALA A 13 -8.03 -8.49 -7.51
C ALA A 13 -7.18 -8.14 -6.28
N PHE A 14 -6.08 -7.41 -6.44
CA PHE A 14 -5.27 -6.94 -5.33
C PHE A 14 -5.86 -5.67 -4.68
N TYR A 15 -6.03 -4.59 -5.43
CA TYR A 15 -6.42 -3.30 -4.84
C TYR A 15 -7.88 -3.26 -4.41
N ARG A 16 -8.80 -3.79 -5.22
CA ARG A 16 -10.24 -3.79 -4.91
C ARG A 16 -10.62 -4.94 -3.97
N ASP A 17 -10.30 -6.18 -4.36
CA ASP A 17 -10.84 -7.36 -3.70
C ASP A 17 -10.09 -7.70 -2.40
N LEU A 18 -8.78 -7.45 -2.35
CA LEU A 18 -7.97 -7.70 -1.16
C LEU A 18 -7.83 -6.44 -0.27
N LEU A 19 -7.48 -5.29 -0.82
CA LEU A 19 -7.23 -4.07 -0.04
C LEU A 19 -8.50 -3.21 0.18
N GLY A 20 -9.61 -3.51 -0.49
CA GLY A 20 -10.91 -2.88 -0.24
C GLY A 20 -11.13 -1.53 -0.94
N PHE A 21 -10.31 -1.16 -1.92
CA PHE A 21 -10.59 0.00 -2.75
C PHE A 21 -11.87 -0.21 -3.56
N ARG A 22 -12.48 0.89 -3.98
CA ARG A 22 -13.66 0.89 -4.86
C ARG A 22 -13.31 1.54 -6.18
N VAL A 23 -13.87 1.00 -7.28
CA VAL A 23 -13.74 1.62 -8.59
C VAL A 23 -14.55 2.92 -8.61
N ALA A 24 -13.88 4.04 -8.86
CA ALA A 24 -14.50 5.35 -9.02
C ALA A 24 -14.84 5.62 -10.50
N SER A 25 -13.96 5.21 -11.42
CA SER A 25 -14.17 5.39 -12.86
C SER A 25 -13.27 4.47 -13.67
N GLU A 26 -13.67 4.16 -14.89
CA GLU A 26 -12.91 3.38 -15.88
C GLU A 26 -12.80 4.13 -17.20
N MET A 27 -11.63 4.06 -17.82
CA MET A 27 -11.36 4.63 -19.14
C MET A 27 -10.98 3.49 -20.12
N SER A 28 -11.98 2.97 -20.81
CA SER A 28 -11.83 2.10 -21.99
C SER A 28 -10.75 1.01 -21.89
N ASN A 29 -10.68 0.24 -20.81
CA ASN A 29 -9.66 -0.81 -20.58
C ASN A 29 -8.19 -0.30 -20.67
N VAL A 30 -7.99 1.00 -20.49
CA VAL A 30 -6.67 1.63 -20.46
C VAL A 30 -6.30 2.05 -19.06
N MET A 31 -7.26 2.55 -18.29
CA MET A 31 -7.03 3.08 -16.97
C MET A 31 -8.24 2.91 -16.05
N ILE A 32 -7.98 2.59 -14.80
CA ILE A 32 -8.98 2.51 -13.74
C ILE A 32 -8.58 3.48 -12.62
N PHE A 33 -9.55 4.21 -12.12
CA PHE A 33 -9.41 5.07 -10.95
C PHE A 33 -10.10 4.46 -9.75
N LEU A 34 -9.38 4.40 -8.65
CA LEU A 34 -9.81 3.78 -7.39
C LEU A 34 -9.89 4.81 -6.28
N THR A 35 -10.86 4.64 -5.39
CA THR A 35 -10.99 5.44 -4.15
C THR A 35 -11.04 4.52 -2.94
N ALA A 36 -10.43 4.93 -1.84
CA ALA A 36 -10.45 4.19 -0.58
C ALA A 36 -11.76 4.44 0.19
N THR A 37 -12.14 5.70 0.36
CA THR A 37 -13.30 6.11 1.17
C THR A 37 -14.52 6.50 0.33
N GLY A 38 -14.31 6.94 -0.91
CA GLY A 38 -15.33 7.51 -1.78
C GLY A 38 -15.55 9.01 -1.56
N GLU A 39 -14.77 9.64 -0.68
CA GLU A 39 -14.81 11.08 -0.48
C GLU A 39 -14.04 11.85 -1.55
N ASN A 40 -12.96 11.24 -2.06
CA ASN A 40 -12.19 11.77 -3.17
C ASN A 40 -12.70 11.22 -4.49
N HIS A 41 -12.55 12.00 -5.57
CA HIS A 41 -12.84 11.52 -6.92
C HIS A 41 -11.97 10.32 -7.32
N HIS A 42 -10.75 10.22 -6.81
CA HIS A 42 -9.88 9.03 -6.78
C HIS A 42 -8.65 9.28 -5.88
N ASP A 43 -8.09 8.20 -5.38
CA ASP A 43 -6.85 8.19 -4.59
C ASP A 43 -5.73 7.52 -5.39
N LEU A 44 -6.06 6.48 -6.16
CA LEU A 44 -5.13 5.69 -6.94
C LEU A 44 -5.64 5.52 -8.37
N GLY A 45 -4.75 5.65 -9.37
CA GLY A 45 -5.00 5.28 -10.74
C GLY A 45 -4.14 4.07 -11.14
N LEU A 46 -4.71 3.17 -11.94
CA LEU A 46 -4.02 2.02 -12.53
C LEU A 46 -3.99 2.21 -14.04
N LEU A 47 -2.80 2.44 -14.59
CA LEU A 47 -2.59 2.61 -16.04
C LEU A 47 -2.05 1.31 -16.62
N ARG A 48 -2.80 0.70 -17.54
CA ARG A 48 -2.37 -0.51 -18.23
C ARG A 48 -1.25 -0.23 -19.22
N VAL A 49 -0.13 -0.98 -19.07
CA VAL A 49 1.02 -0.93 -19.99
C VAL A 49 1.23 -2.22 -20.78
N GLY A 50 0.46 -3.28 -20.49
CA GLY A 50 0.49 -4.57 -21.17
C GLY A 50 1.50 -5.57 -20.61
N ASP A 51 1.30 -6.85 -20.96
CA ASP A 51 1.99 -8.00 -20.35
C ASP A 51 3.50 -8.02 -20.64
N SER A 52 3.95 -7.43 -21.74
CA SER A 52 5.37 -7.37 -22.13
C SER A 52 6.17 -6.28 -21.39
N ALA A 53 5.51 -5.45 -20.58
CA ALA A 53 6.20 -4.40 -19.83
C ALA A 53 7.19 -5.00 -18.83
N PRO A 54 8.44 -4.45 -18.72
CA PRO A 54 9.42 -4.92 -17.76
C PRO A 54 8.95 -4.68 -16.32
N SER A 55 9.42 -5.51 -15.39
CA SER A 55 9.22 -5.29 -13.97
C SER A 55 10.02 -4.07 -13.47
N PRO A 56 9.63 -3.45 -12.37
CA PRO A 56 10.45 -2.44 -11.70
C PRO A 56 11.86 -3.01 -11.41
N ILE A 57 12.86 -2.17 -11.57
CA ILE A 57 14.26 -2.53 -11.27
C ILE A 57 14.57 -2.04 -9.86
N PRO A 58 14.82 -2.93 -8.88
CA PRO A 58 14.97 -2.53 -7.46
C PRO A 58 16.10 -1.54 -7.18
N THR A 59 17.14 -1.52 -8.03
CA THR A 59 18.30 -0.65 -7.88
C THR A 59 18.24 0.62 -8.74
N ALA A 60 17.17 0.81 -9.51
CA ALA A 60 17.00 2.01 -10.32
C ALA A 60 16.46 3.16 -9.46
N VAL A 61 16.83 4.39 -9.83
CA VAL A 61 16.22 5.59 -9.27
C VAL A 61 14.74 5.64 -9.66
N GLY A 62 13.85 5.80 -8.68
CA GLY A 62 12.40 5.81 -8.91
C GLY A 62 11.61 5.85 -7.62
N LEU A 63 10.33 5.51 -7.70
CA LEU A 63 9.49 5.37 -6.53
C LEU A 63 9.91 4.11 -5.76
N TYR A 64 10.12 4.26 -4.44
CA TYR A 64 10.47 3.13 -3.58
C TYR A 64 9.20 2.34 -3.21
N HIS A 65 8.23 2.98 -2.59
CA HIS A 65 6.94 2.38 -2.28
C HIS A 65 5.77 3.39 -2.33
N VAL A 66 4.56 2.88 -2.32
CA VAL A 66 3.33 3.63 -2.09
C VAL A 66 2.88 3.35 -0.67
N ALA A 67 2.82 4.37 0.19
CA ALA A 67 2.30 4.25 1.54
C ALA A 67 0.79 4.55 1.57
N ILE A 68 0.02 3.62 2.12
CA ILE A 68 -1.44 3.71 2.29
C ILE A 68 -1.73 3.73 3.79
N GLN A 69 -2.30 4.83 4.25
CA GLN A 69 -2.65 4.98 5.65
C GLN A 69 -3.93 4.20 5.97
N LEU A 70 -3.87 3.37 6.98
CA LEU A 70 -5.01 2.67 7.57
C LEU A 70 -5.59 3.49 8.73
N ALA A 71 -6.85 3.23 9.06
CA ALA A 71 -7.59 4.03 10.03
C ALA A 71 -6.98 3.97 11.45
N ASP A 72 -6.48 2.80 11.86
CA ASP A 72 -6.02 2.55 13.22
C ASP A 72 -5.16 1.28 13.32
N TRP A 73 -4.69 1.01 14.55
CA TRP A 73 -3.90 -0.18 14.85
C TRP A 73 -4.65 -1.50 14.62
N ASP A 74 -5.95 -1.53 14.88
CA ASP A 74 -6.75 -2.73 14.63
C ASP A 74 -6.88 -3.02 13.13
N ALA A 75 -6.93 -1.99 12.29
CA ALA A 75 -6.88 -2.15 10.84
C ALA A 75 -5.53 -2.73 10.37
N VAL A 76 -4.41 -2.32 10.97
CA VAL A 76 -3.09 -2.91 10.68
C VAL A 76 -3.05 -4.38 11.08
N LYS A 77 -3.57 -4.74 12.26
CA LYS A 77 -3.64 -6.16 12.70
C LYS A 77 -4.49 -7.02 11.75
N ARG A 78 -5.64 -6.50 11.30
CA ARG A 78 -6.48 -7.20 10.30
C ARG A 78 -5.75 -7.36 8.97
N ALA A 79 -5.10 -6.31 8.49
CA ALA A 79 -4.31 -6.36 7.25
C ALA A 79 -3.15 -7.36 7.36
N HIS A 80 -2.46 -7.41 8.51
CA HIS A 80 -1.42 -8.40 8.78
C HIS A 80 -1.95 -9.82 8.65
N ALA A 81 -3.09 -10.13 9.26
CA ALA A 81 -3.71 -11.45 9.20
C ALA A 81 -4.05 -11.84 7.75
N ILE A 82 -4.69 -10.93 7.00
CA ILE A 82 -5.08 -11.15 5.60
C ILE A 82 -3.84 -11.36 4.72
N LEU A 83 -2.84 -10.49 4.82
CA LEU A 83 -1.62 -10.61 4.01
C LEU A 83 -0.84 -11.89 4.34
N SER A 84 -0.81 -12.30 5.61
CA SER A 84 -0.17 -13.55 6.05
C SER A 84 -0.90 -14.78 5.52
N GLU A 85 -2.23 -14.81 5.61
CA GLU A 85 -3.06 -15.91 5.09
C GLU A 85 -2.88 -16.11 3.58
N HIS A 86 -2.74 -15.02 2.83
CA HIS A 86 -2.52 -15.07 1.37
C HIS A 86 -1.04 -15.21 0.97
N GLY A 87 -0.10 -15.28 1.93
CA GLY A 87 1.33 -15.36 1.65
C GLY A 87 1.89 -14.10 0.99
N LEU A 88 1.26 -12.94 1.21
CA LEU A 88 1.61 -11.66 0.60
C LEU A 88 2.38 -10.72 1.54
N LEU A 89 2.46 -11.03 2.83
CA LEU A 89 3.24 -10.24 3.78
C LEU A 89 4.73 -10.42 3.50
N ARG A 90 5.42 -9.34 3.17
CA ARG A 90 6.87 -9.32 2.90
C ARG A 90 7.70 -8.84 4.07
N GLY A 91 7.12 -8.03 4.95
CA GLY A 91 7.78 -7.50 6.12
C GLY A 91 6.84 -6.68 6.99
N SER A 92 7.33 -6.33 8.17
CA SER A 92 6.64 -5.42 9.07
C SER A 92 7.66 -4.67 9.93
N ALA A 93 7.35 -3.44 10.32
CA ALA A 93 8.23 -2.63 11.16
C ALA A 93 7.45 -1.69 12.08
N ASP A 94 8.01 -1.44 13.25
CA ASP A 94 7.67 -0.32 14.13
C ASP A 94 8.71 0.79 13.91
N HIS A 95 8.24 1.93 13.39
CA HIS A 95 9.08 3.09 13.13
C HIS A 95 9.11 4.10 14.28
N GLY A 96 8.44 3.80 15.39
CA GLY A 96 8.27 4.70 16.51
C GLY A 96 7.24 5.80 16.27
N VAL A 97 7.15 6.30 15.04
CA VAL A 97 6.15 7.29 14.58
C VAL A 97 4.98 6.64 13.84
N SER A 98 5.16 5.43 13.36
CA SER A 98 4.16 4.63 12.64
C SER A 98 4.44 3.14 12.79
N ARG A 99 3.42 2.32 12.50
CA ARG A 99 3.50 0.86 12.45
C ARG A 99 3.10 0.40 11.07
N SER A 100 3.97 -0.36 10.43
CA SER A 100 3.93 -0.61 8.98
C SER A 100 3.98 -2.08 8.64
N LEU A 101 3.27 -2.45 7.58
CA LEU A 101 3.33 -3.74 6.89
C LEU A 101 3.77 -3.50 5.46
N TYR A 102 4.57 -4.38 4.92
CA TYR A 102 5.06 -4.31 3.55
C TYR A 102 4.55 -5.48 2.73
N THR A 103 4.05 -5.18 1.55
CA THR A 103 3.58 -6.13 0.55
C THR A 103 3.98 -5.63 -0.83
N ALA A 104 3.60 -6.34 -1.89
CA ALA A 104 3.70 -5.83 -3.24
C ALA A 104 2.47 -6.19 -4.04
N ASP A 105 2.14 -5.33 -4.98
CA ASP A 105 1.12 -5.62 -5.96
C ASP A 105 1.58 -6.72 -6.95
N PRO A 106 0.69 -7.24 -7.81
CA PRO A 106 1.06 -8.29 -8.77
C PRO A 106 2.18 -7.93 -9.75
N ASP A 107 2.46 -6.64 -9.95
CA ASP A 107 3.52 -6.17 -10.84
C ASP A 107 4.84 -5.88 -10.13
N GLY A 108 4.86 -6.00 -8.80
CA GLY A 108 6.05 -5.81 -7.97
C GLY A 108 6.22 -4.39 -7.46
N ASN A 109 5.21 -3.52 -7.60
CA ASN A 109 5.21 -2.23 -6.92
C ASN A 109 5.09 -2.47 -5.41
N GLU A 110 6.03 -1.95 -4.62
CA GLU A 110 5.99 -2.09 -3.18
C GLU A 110 4.89 -1.21 -2.56
N ILE A 111 4.11 -1.80 -1.67
CA ILE A 111 3.02 -1.15 -0.95
C ILE A 111 3.30 -1.25 0.55
N GLU A 112 3.29 -0.10 1.21
CA GLU A 112 3.30 0.01 2.66
C GLU A 112 1.86 0.25 3.16
N LEU A 113 1.39 -0.56 4.09
CA LEU A 113 0.14 -0.32 4.83
C LEU A 113 0.50 0.09 6.24
N TYR A 114 0.13 1.29 6.66
CA TYR A 114 0.58 1.82 7.95
C TYR A 114 -0.53 2.54 8.72
N CYS A 115 -0.36 2.67 10.01
CA CYS A 115 -1.04 3.67 10.82
C CYS A 115 -0.02 4.48 11.63
N ASP A 116 -0.35 5.74 11.90
CA ASP A 116 0.45 6.56 12.79
C ASP A 116 0.41 6.02 14.23
N ALA A 117 1.52 6.17 14.94
CA ALA A 117 1.51 6.07 16.39
C ALA A 117 0.74 7.26 17.00
N PRO A 118 0.24 7.16 18.24
CA PRO A 118 -0.39 8.28 18.92
C PRO A 118 0.48 9.53 18.84
N ARG A 119 -0.13 10.66 18.51
CA ARG A 119 0.59 11.89 18.20
C ARG A 119 1.47 12.39 19.36
N ASP A 120 1.02 12.20 20.57
CA ASP A 120 1.76 12.55 21.80
C ASP A 120 3.04 11.71 22.00
N GLU A 121 3.16 10.55 21.34
CA GLU A 121 4.36 9.72 21.38
C GLU A 121 5.51 10.27 20.54
N TRP A 122 5.23 11.08 19.49
CA TRP A 122 6.24 11.54 18.54
C TRP A 122 6.24 13.04 18.23
N GLU A 123 5.18 13.79 18.55
CA GLU A 123 5.10 15.22 18.23
C GLU A 123 6.26 15.99 18.88
N GLY A 124 7.01 16.74 18.05
CA GLY A 124 8.19 17.49 18.48
C GLY A 124 9.44 16.66 18.79
N ARG A 125 9.39 15.34 18.56
CA ARG A 125 10.49 14.39 18.87
C ARG A 125 10.79 13.40 17.74
N VAL A 126 10.35 13.70 16.52
CA VAL A 126 10.48 12.76 15.38
C VAL A 126 11.92 12.30 15.18
N ASP A 127 12.88 13.21 15.31
CA ASP A 127 14.32 12.94 15.17
C ASP A 127 14.89 11.99 16.21
N THR A 128 14.24 11.86 17.37
CA THR A 128 14.68 11.00 18.46
C THR A 128 13.91 9.70 18.60
N VAL A 129 12.66 9.65 18.12
CA VAL A 129 11.80 8.46 18.24
C VAL A 129 11.76 7.61 16.97
N MET A 130 12.07 8.21 15.80
CA MET A 130 12.09 7.47 14.53
C MET A 130 13.15 6.36 14.58
N THR A 131 12.71 5.15 14.25
CA THR A 131 13.51 3.93 14.35
C THR A 131 13.02 2.87 13.37
N VAL A 132 13.69 1.73 13.34
CA VAL A 132 13.20 0.52 12.66
C VAL A 132 13.37 -0.65 13.63
N ARG A 133 12.26 -1.12 14.17
CA ARG A 133 12.20 -2.26 15.10
C ARG A 133 11.24 -3.32 14.59
N PRO A 134 11.37 -4.59 15.03
CA PRO A 134 10.36 -5.59 14.81
C PRO A 134 8.99 -5.12 15.32
N LEU A 135 7.95 -5.34 14.51
CA LEU A 135 6.58 -5.01 14.89
C LEU A 135 6.05 -6.07 15.86
N ALA A 136 5.62 -5.66 17.05
CA ALA A 136 4.83 -6.49 17.96
C ALA A 136 3.34 -6.30 17.64
N LEU A 137 2.58 -7.40 17.60
CA LEU A 137 1.14 -7.40 17.26
C LEU A 137 0.23 -7.50 18.50
N ASP A 138 0.81 -7.49 19.66
CA ASP A 138 0.12 -7.65 20.96
C ASP A 138 -0.83 -6.47 21.25
#